data_6aa6bdf1105dfd67fd1651fa2e09ec58
#
_entry.id   6aa6bdf1105dfd67fd1651fa2e09ec58
#
_cell.length_a   1.000
_cell.length_b   1.000
_cell.length_c   1.000
_cell.angle_alpha   90.00
_cell.angle_beta   90.00
_cell.angle_gamma   90.00
#
_symmetry.space_group_name_H-M   'P 1'
#
loop_
_entity.id
_entity.type
_entity.pdbx_description
1 polymer ?
#
loop_
_entity_poly.entity_id
_entity_poly.type
_entity_poly.pdbx_seq_one_letter_code
_entity_poly.pdbx_strand_id
1 'polypeptide(L)'
;MIKNNFEQLNDLNVEFFESAKFSLLDPLGLYLANDVRWIKLNQDWNSLKFPVVIGGKGQPILLLHGFDSSFLEFRRIYKSLKRNFQVIIPDLLGFGFSPRLSLIHI
;
A
#
# COMPACT_ATOMS: atom_id res chain seq x y z
N MET A 1 -2.87 27.63 -2.07
CA MET A 1 -1.63 27.12 -1.45
C MET A 1 -0.98 26.12 -2.39
N ILE A 2 0.29 26.30 -2.64
CA ILE A 2 1.04 25.42 -3.54
C ILE A 2 1.56 24.24 -2.73
N LYS A 3 1.22 23.03 -3.15
CA LYS A 3 1.71 21.81 -2.50
C LYS A 3 3.15 21.55 -2.93
N ASN A 4 3.97 20.98 -2.04
CA ASN A 4 5.31 20.55 -2.41
C ASN A 4 5.23 19.27 -3.28
N ASN A 5 6.36 18.86 -3.85
CA ASN A 5 6.41 17.73 -4.76
C ASN A 5 5.97 16.41 -4.10
N PHE A 6 6.31 16.23 -2.82
CA PHE A 6 5.93 15.02 -2.10
C PHE A 6 4.43 14.97 -1.85
N GLU A 7 3.83 16.11 -1.51
CA GLU A 7 2.38 16.19 -1.31
C GLU A 7 1.63 15.91 -2.60
N GLN A 8 2.09 16.48 -3.72
CA GLN A 8 1.49 16.23 -5.02
C GLN A 8 1.60 14.76 -5.40
N LEU A 9 2.76 14.13 -5.18
CA LEU A 9 2.96 12.72 -5.46
C LEU A 9 2.04 11.86 -4.59
N ASN A 10 1.90 12.19 -3.31
CA ASN A 10 0.99 11.47 -2.43
C ASN A 10 -0.44 11.54 -2.94
N ASP A 11 -0.91 12.71 -3.35
CA ASP A 11 -2.26 12.89 -3.88
C ASP A 11 -2.47 12.04 -5.14
N LEU A 12 -1.50 12.06 -6.05
CA LEU A 12 -1.57 11.27 -7.29
C LEU A 12 -1.59 9.77 -7.00
N ASN A 13 -0.75 9.32 -6.07
CA ASN A 13 -0.70 7.91 -5.71
C ASN A 13 -2.01 7.44 -5.08
N VAL A 14 -2.57 8.23 -4.17
CA VAL A 14 -3.84 7.89 -3.52
C VAL A 14 -4.98 7.90 -4.54
N GLU A 15 -5.03 8.90 -5.42
CA GLU A 15 -6.07 8.97 -6.46
C GLU A 15 -5.96 7.79 -7.42
N PHE A 16 -4.74 7.45 -7.83
CA PHE A 16 -4.53 6.30 -8.71
C PHE A 16 -4.99 5.01 -8.04
N PHE A 17 -4.65 4.81 -6.77
CA PHE A 17 -5.08 3.63 -6.03
C PHE A 17 -6.59 3.56 -5.93
N GLU A 18 -7.25 4.66 -5.56
CA GLU A 18 -8.71 4.68 -5.41
C GLU A 18 -9.41 4.39 -6.75
N SER A 19 -8.88 4.92 -7.84
CA SER A 19 -9.41 4.63 -9.18
C SER A 19 -9.20 3.16 -9.56
N ALA A 20 -8.01 2.63 -9.32
CA ALA A 20 -7.68 1.25 -9.62
C ALA A 20 -8.53 0.27 -8.79
N LYS A 21 -8.80 0.63 -7.55
CA LYS A 21 -9.61 -0.18 -6.64
C LYS A 21 -11.01 -0.44 -7.20
N PHE A 22 -11.62 0.56 -7.83
CA PHE A 22 -12.92 0.39 -8.47
C PHE A 22 -12.88 -0.51 -9.70
N SER A 23 -11.70 -0.68 -10.29
CA SER A 23 -11.50 -1.54 -11.45
C SER A 23 -11.15 -2.97 -11.08
N LEU A 24 -10.99 -3.28 -9.80
CA LEU A 24 -10.68 -4.63 -9.36
C LEU A 24 -11.90 -5.52 -9.51
N LEU A 25 -11.79 -6.52 -10.38
CA LEU A 25 -12.84 -7.50 -10.61
C LEU A 25 -12.73 -8.69 -9.66
N ASP A 26 -11.56 -8.90 -9.07
CA ASP A 26 -11.31 -10.00 -8.12
C ASP A 26 -11.82 -9.59 -6.73
N PRO A 27 -12.87 -10.27 -6.20
CA PRO A 27 -13.38 -9.94 -4.87
C PRO A 27 -12.36 -10.07 -3.77
N LEU A 28 -11.41 -10.99 -3.89
CA LEU A 28 -10.34 -11.15 -2.89
C LEU A 28 -9.37 -9.97 -2.93
N GLY A 29 -9.08 -9.47 -4.12
CA GLY A 29 -8.27 -8.28 -4.28
C GLY A 29 -8.92 -7.05 -3.67
N LEU A 30 -10.22 -6.88 -3.92
CA LEU A 30 -10.97 -5.76 -3.34
C LEU A 30 -11.04 -5.86 -1.83
N TYR A 31 -11.26 -7.06 -1.30
CA TYR A 31 -11.29 -7.28 0.15
C TYR A 31 -9.99 -6.84 0.81
N LEU A 32 -8.86 -7.22 0.23
CA LEU A 32 -7.56 -6.81 0.73
C LEU A 32 -7.36 -5.30 0.58
N ALA A 33 -7.73 -4.75 -0.56
CA ALA A 33 -7.52 -3.33 -0.86
C ALA A 33 -8.30 -2.41 0.09
N ASN A 34 -9.41 -2.87 0.65
CA ASN A 34 -10.18 -2.09 1.61
C ASN A 34 -9.45 -1.86 2.93
N ASP A 35 -8.42 -2.63 3.21
CA ASP A 35 -7.61 -2.48 4.43
C ASP A 35 -6.31 -1.71 4.19
N VAL A 36 -6.15 -1.08 3.04
CA VAL A 36 -4.96 -0.29 2.75
C VAL A 36 -4.97 1.00 3.55
N ARG A 37 -3.85 1.31 4.18
CA ARG A 37 -3.59 2.56 4.88
C ARG A 37 -2.36 3.21 4.29
N TRP A 38 -2.38 4.52 4.21
CA TRP A 38 -1.24 5.29 3.70
C TRP A 38 -0.45 5.84 4.88
N ILE A 39 0.78 5.37 5.03
CA ILE A 39 1.61 5.63 6.21
C ILE A 39 2.81 6.48 5.79
N LYS A 40 3.06 7.54 6.56
CA LYS A 40 4.28 8.32 6.44
C LYS A 40 5.40 7.59 7.16
N LEU A 41 6.52 7.45 6.47
CA LEU A 41 7.75 7.02 7.13
C LEU A 41 8.41 8.24 7.79
N ASN A 42 9.50 7.98 8.47
CA ASN A 42 10.12 9.02 9.27
C ASN A 42 10.77 10.13 8.43
N GLN A 43 11.54 10.94 9.09
CA GLN A 43 12.03 12.24 8.65
C GLN A 43 12.77 12.29 7.32
N ASP A 44 13.52 11.24 6.97
CA ASP A 44 14.36 11.27 5.77
C ASP A 44 13.54 11.17 4.49
N TRP A 45 12.37 10.58 4.58
CA TRP A 45 11.43 10.44 3.47
C TRP A 45 10.30 11.45 3.56
N ASN A 46 10.34 12.26 4.60
CA ASN A 46 9.45 13.38 4.79
C ASN A 46 7.98 13.07 4.62
N SER A 47 7.38 13.70 3.63
CA SER A 47 5.94 13.63 3.43
C SER A 47 5.50 12.45 2.58
N LEU A 48 6.41 11.61 2.11
CA LEU A 48 6.02 10.47 1.29
C LEU A 48 5.19 9.48 2.09
N LYS A 49 4.08 9.07 1.49
CA LYS A 49 3.20 8.07 2.07
C LYS A 49 3.33 6.76 1.31
N PHE A 50 3.30 5.68 2.04
CA PHE A 50 3.43 4.33 1.50
C PHE A 50 2.18 3.53 1.81
N PRO A 51 1.62 2.81 0.83
CA PRO A 51 0.43 1.99 1.08
C PRO A 51 0.82 0.71 1.79
N VAL A 52 0.09 0.41 2.87
CA VAL A 52 0.31 -0.78 3.67
C VAL A 52 -1.05 -1.39 3.99
N VAL A 53 -1.20 -2.68 3.73
CA VAL A 53 -2.39 -3.41 4.18
C VAL A 53 -2.19 -3.75 5.65
N ILE A 54 -3.14 -3.35 6.50
CA ILE A 54 -3.11 -3.68 7.91
C ILE A 54 -4.49 -4.17 8.30
N GLY A 55 -4.58 -5.40 8.79
CA GLY A 55 -5.85 -5.94 9.22
C GLY A 55 -5.70 -7.08 10.19
N GLY A 56 -6.78 -7.36 10.92
CA GLY A 56 -6.80 -8.42 11.90
C GLY A 56 -6.24 -8.02 13.24
N LYS A 57 -6.30 -8.97 14.19
CA LYS A 57 -5.80 -8.82 15.55
C LYS A 57 -5.06 -10.07 15.94
N GLY A 58 -4.08 -9.93 16.80
CA GLY A 58 -3.28 -11.03 17.29
C GLY A 58 -1.80 -10.76 17.06
N GLN A 59 -1.03 -11.83 17.00
CA GLN A 59 0.40 -11.72 16.76
C GLN A 59 0.64 -11.10 15.38
N PRO A 60 1.53 -10.11 15.27
CA PRO A 60 1.78 -9.47 13.97
C PRO A 60 2.54 -10.39 13.03
N ILE A 61 2.12 -10.37 11.76
CA ILE A 61 2.81 -11.05 10.67
C ILE A 61 3.10 -10.03 9.59
N LEU A 62 4.36 -9.96 9.17
CA LEU A 62 4.78 -9.12 8.06
C LEU A 62 4.93 -9.98 6.81
N LEU A 63 4.18 -9.66 5.76
CA LEU A 63 4.27 -10.34 4.47
C LEU A 63 4.92 -9.40 3.46
N LEU A 64 6.00 -9.87 2.85
CA LEU A 64 6.74 -9.10 1.86
C LEU A 64 6.57 -9.75 0.49
N HIS A 65 6.11 -8.95 -0.48
CA HIS A 65 5.91 -9.45 -1.84
C HIS A 65 7.23 -9.62 -2.57
N GLY A 66 7.19 -10.40 -3.67
CA GLY A 66 8.36 -10.61 -4.50
C GLY A 66 8.66 -9.44 -5.42
N PHE A 67 9.75 -9.57 -6.15
CA PHE A 67 10.18 -8.56 -7.13
C PHE A 67 9.08 -8.34 -8.17
N ASP A 68 8.88 -7.09 -8.52
CA ASP A 68 7.90 -6.67 -9.53
C ASP A 68 6.46 -7.14 -9.23
N SER A 69 6.12 -7.16 -7.95
CA SER A 69 4.79 -7.56 -7.50
C SER A 69 4.19 -6.44 -6.63
N SER A 70 3.21 -6.79 -5.83
CA SER A 70 2.55 -5.86 -4.90
C SER A 70 1.91 -6.62 -3.75
N PHE A 71 1.31 -5.90 -2.81
CA PHE A 71 0.56 -6.54 -1.72
C PHE A 71 -0.60 -7.40 -2.23
N LEU A 72 -1.08 -7.19 -3.45
CA LEU A 72 -2.14 -8.02 -4.04
C LEU A 72 -1.72 -9.49 -4.22
N GLU A 73 -0.41 -9.77 -4.21
CA GLU A 73 0.11 -11.14 -4.25
C GLU A 73 -0.49 -12.01 -3.15
N PHE A 74 -0.83 -11.40 -2.00
CA PHE A 74 -1.31 -12.13 -0.83
C PHE A 74 -2.84 -12.16 -0.69
N ARG A 75 -3.57 -11.74 -1.71
CA ARG A 75 -5.02 -11.59 -1.63
C ARG A 75 -5.76 -12.88 -1.28
N ARG A 76 -5.20 -14.02 -1.68
CA ARG A 76 -5.84 -15.33 -1.47
C ARG A 76 -5.71 -15.85 -0.05
N ILE A 77 -4.66 -15.47 0.65
CA ILE A 77 -4.41 -15.95 2.01
C ILE A 77 -4.78 -14.93 3.07
N TYR A 78 -4.97 -13.68 2.68
CA TYR A 78 -5.14 -12.56 3.62
C TYR A 78 -6.31 -12.78 4.56
N LYS A 79 -7.48 -13.10 4.03
CA LYS A 79 -8.69 -13.26 4.84
C LYS A 79 -8.54 -14.34 5.90
N SER A 80 -7.89 -15.46 5.57
CA SER A 80 -7.64 -16.54 6.52
C SER A 80 -6.67 -16.14 7.61
N LEU A 81 -5.58 -15.49 7.25
CA LEU A 81 -4.58 -15.05 8.21
C LEU A 81 -5.13 -13.98 9.15
N LYS A 82 -5.94 -13.10 8.64
CA LYS A 82 -6.52 -12.00 9.39
C LYS A 82 -7.38 -12.46 10.58
N ARG A 83 -7.85 -13.69 10.56
CA ARG A 83 -8.68 -14.23 11.65
C ARG A 83 -7.91 -14.36 12.95
N ASN A 84 -6.61 -14.71 12.88
CA ASN A 84 -5.81 -15.05 14.05
C ASN A 84 -4.59 -14.18 14.22
N PHE A 85 -4.27 -13.34 13.24
CA PHE A 85 -3.06 -12.53 13.23
C PHE A 85 -3.38 -11.10 12.84
N GLN A 86 -2.51 -10.19 13.28
CA GLN A 86 -2.47 -8.87 12.69
C GLN A 86 -1.58 -8.96 11.45
N VAL A 87 -2.16 -8.82 10.27
CA VAL A 87 -1.43 -8.97 9.02
C VAL A 87 -1.00 -7.60 8.51
N ILE A 88 0.27 -7.48 8.18
CA ILE A 88 0.87 -6.23 7.70
C ILE A 88 1.54 -6.53 6.37
N ILE A 89 1.07 -5.89 5.30
CA ILE A 89 1.59 -6.13 3.95
C ILE A 89 1.90 -4.79 3.28
N PRO A 90 3.16 -4.35 3.29
CA PRO A 90 3.53 -3.12 2.58
C PRO A 90 3.75 -3.38 1.10
N ASP A 91 3.46 -2.38 0.27
CA ASP A 91 4.03 -2.32 -1.07
C ASP A 91 5.44 -1.75 -0.94
N LEU A 92 6.41 -2.49 -1.44
CA LEU A 92 7.80 -2.07 -1.34
C LEU A 92 8.06 -0.85 -2.21
N LEU A 93 9.01 -0.03 -1.81
CA LEU A 93 9.36 1.19 -2.52
C LEU A 93 9.64 0.88 -4.01
N GLY A 94 8.99 1.62 -4.89
CA GLY A 94 9.13 1.44 -6.33
C GLY A 94 8.25 0.36 -6.93
N PHE A 95 7.46 -0.36 -6.12
CA PHE A 95 6.59 -1.44 -6.60
C PHE A 95 5.14 -1.18 -6.23
N GLY A 96 4.23 -1.82 -6.97
CA GLY A 96 2.81 -1.70 -6.74
C GLY A 96 2.35 -0.26 -6.71
N PHE A 97 1.68 0.14 -5.65
CA PHE A 97 1.16 1.50 -5.46
C PHE A 97 2.10 2.39 -4.65
N SER A 98 3.27 1.90 -4.27
CA SER A 98 4.26 2.70 -3.55
C SER A 98 4.88 3.76 -4.43
N PRO A 99 5.39 4.85 -3.83
CA PRO A 99 6.07 5.89 -4.59
C PRO A 99 7.23 5.37 -5.40
N ARG A 100 7.40 5.92 -6.58
CA ARG A 100 8.53 5.61 -7.47
C ARG A 100 9.48 6.79 -7.48
N LEU A 101 10.67 6.56 -6.97
CA LEU A 101 11.66 7.64 -6.85
C LEU A 101 11.99 8.29 -8.17
N SER A 102 11.90 7.56 -9.28
CA SER A 102 12.13 8.11 -10.60
C SER A 102 11.13 9.21 -11.00
N LEU A 103 9.99 9.30 -10.31
CA LEU A 103 9.00 10.34 -10.53
C LEU A 103 9.26 11.59 -9.68
N ILE A 104 10.23 11.53 -8.81
CA ILE A 104 10.59 12.61 -7.91
C ILE A 104 11.93 13.17 -8.35
N HIS A 105 11.90 14.31 -8.98
CA HIS A 105 13.14 15.00 -9.34
C HIS A 105 13.62 15.79 -8.14
N ILE A 106 14.63 15.28 -7.54
CA ILE A 106 15.25 15.89 -6.38
C ILE A 106 16.47 16.67 -6.84
#